data_f8490968815a59e6bce369eb2d64a979
#
_entry.id   f8490968815a59e6bce369eb2d64a979
#
_cell.length_a   1.000
_cell.length_b   1.000
_cell.length_c   1.000
_cell.angle_alpha   90.00
_cell.angle_beta   90.00
_cell.angle_gamma   90.00
#
_symmetry.space_group_name_H-M   'P 1'
#
loop_
_entity.id
_entity.type
_entity.pdbx_description
1 polymer ?
#
loop_
_entity_poly.entity_id
_entity_poly.type
_entity_poly.pdbx_seq_one_letter_code
_entity_poly.pdbx_strand_id
1 'polypeptide(L)'
;HAELTAAAVCRLLDGGDLSAAPVLDIGAGTGVIARAVARAHPEALVVAAEPSEPLRAVLTARILDAPGLQERVTVTAGSAPDLELPDRISAVLLCGVLGHLDAGQRARLWERIAERLLPRGLVVVETMGLEPGARVPESRLARTRVGDDEVEWWFRADPAPGGLLDLRTRWRSREPGGREREVHDAYSWDPVGLEELAREAGMDLVRLPAAAGASLPLGALVPRPADPPAG
;
A
#
# COMPACT_ATOMS: atom_id res chain seq x y z
N HIS A 1 -6.95 -10.62 2.42
CA HIS A 1 -6.85 -9.19 2.73
C HIS A 1 -6.50 -8.40 1.47
N ALA A 2 -5.32 -8.58 0.87
CA ALA A 2 -4.85 -7.79 -0.26
C ALA A 2 -5.82 -7.73 -1.47
N GLU A 3 -6.60 -8.78 -1.72
CA GLU A 3 -7.62 -8.79 -2.78
C GLU A 3 -8.83 -7.89 -2.42
N LEU A 4 -9.22 -7.84 -1.15
CA LEU A 4 -10.29 -6.96 -0.68
C LEU A 4 -9.85 -5.49 -0.77
N THR A 5 -8.62 -5.21 -0.34
CA THR A 5 -8.00 -3.88 -0.50
C THR A 5 -7.95 -3.50 -1.98
N ALA A 6 -7.48 -4.39 -2.86
CA ALA A 6 -7.38 -4.12 -4.29
C ALA A 6 -8.75 -3.75 -4.91
N ALA A 7 -9.82 -4.48 -4.56
CA ALA A 7 -11.18 -4.16 -5.01
C ALA A 7 -11.67 -2.79 -4.49
N ALA A 8 -11.31 -2.43 -3.27
CA ALA A 8 -11.67 -1.14 -2.69
C ALA A 8 -10.86 0.01 -3.32
N VAL A 9 -9.56 -0.20 -3.60
CA VAL A 9 -8.71 0.75 -4.33
C VAL A 9 -9.29 1.03 -5.71
N CYS A 10 -9.65 -0.01 -6.48
CA CYS A 10 -10.24 0.19 -7.81
C CYS A 10 -11.50 1.08 -7.72
N ARG A 11 -12.39 0.85 -6.73
CA ARG A 11 -13.57 1.70 -6.55
C ARG A 11 -13.25 3.16 -6.19
N LEU A 12 -12.16 3.42 -5.45
CA LEU A 12 -11.71 4.80 -5.18
C LEU A 12 -11.17 5.49 -6.43
N LEU A 13 -10.66 4.73 -7.38
CA LEU A 13 -10.16 5.22 -8.66
C LEU A 13 -11.26 5.41 -9.71
N ASP A 14 -12.46 4.81 -9.50
CA ASP A 14 -13.59 4.94 -10.43
C ASP A 14 -13.98 6.42 -10.63
N GLY A 15 -14.11 6.81 -11.90
CA GLY A 15 -14.45 8.18 -12.29
C GLY A 15 -13.26 9.16 -12.33
N GLY A 16 -12.05 8.73 -12.00
CA GLY A 16 -10.81 9.47 -12.23
C GLY A 16 -10.34 9.37 -13.69
N ASP A 17 -9.63 10.38 -14.17
CA ASP A 17 -8.93 10.31 -15.47
C ASP A 17 -7.55 9.68 -15.28
N LEU A 18 -7.48 8.36 -15.39
CA LEU A 18 -6.25 7.59 -15.24
C LEU A 18 -5.44 7.48 -16.55
N SER A 19 -5.95 8.04 -17.67
CA SER A 19 -5.24 8.08 -18.95
C SER A 19 -4.27 9.26 -19.07
N ALA A 20 -4.47 10.31 -18.26
CA ALA A 20 -3.73 11.56 -18.35
C ALA A 20 -2.28 11.48 -17.86
N ALA A 21 -1.99 10.53 -16.96
CA ALA A 21 -0.67 10.24 -16.39
C ALA A 21 -0.69 8.86 -15.69
N PRO A 22 0.47 8.25 -15.39
CA PRO A 22 0.49 6.96 -14.73
C PRO A 22 -0.10 6.98 -13.31
N VAL A 23 -0.61 5.83 -12.87
CA VAL A 23 -0.88 5.50 -11.48
C VAL A 23 0.42 5.00 -10.86
N LEU A 24 0.82 5.54 -9.71
CA LEU A 24 2.03 5.14 -8.99
C LEU A 24 1.66 4.29 -7.77
N ASP A 25 2.05 3.03 -7.75
CA ASP A 25 1.89 2.11 -6.61
C ASP A 25 3.23 2.03 -5.85
N ILE A 26 3.31 2.68 -4.68
CA ILE A 26 4.51 2.73 -3.83
C ILE A 26 4.42 1.61 -2.80
N GLY A 27 5.45 0.76 -2.75
CA GLY A 27 5.44 -0.45 -1.93
C GLY A 27 4.51 -1.51 -2.50
N ALA A 28 4.56 -1.71 -3.81
CA ALA A 28 3.64 -2.59 -4.55
C ALA A 28 3.66 -4.06 -4.11
N GLY A 29 4.64 -4.46 -3.30
CA GLY A 29 4.78 -5.82 -2.77
C GLY A 29 4.84 -6.85 -3.90
N THR A 30 3.95 -7.83 -3.85
CA THR A 30 3.83 -8.85 -4.89
C THR A 30 2.90 -8.47 -6.04
N GLY A 31 2.47 -7.19 -6.12
CA GLY A 31 1.71 -6.63 -7.24
C GLY A 31 0.21 -6.96 -7.26
N VAL A 32 -0.39 -7.28 -6.13
CA VAL A 32 -1.83 -7.60 -6.08
C VAL A 32 -2.66 -6.38 -6.49
N ILE A 33 -2.35 -5.20 -5.92
CA ILE A 33 -3.08 -3.96 -6.16
C ILE A 33 -2.76 -3.42 -7.56
N ALA A 34 -1.47 -3.29 -7.93
CA ALA A 34 -1.05 -2.84 -9.25
C ALA A 34 -1.75 -3.61 -10.40
N ARG A 35 -1.80 -4.95 -10.28
CA ARG A 35 -2.48 -5.81 -11.27
C ARG A 35 -3.99 -5.61 -11.30
N ALA A 36 -4.61 -5.45 -10.14
CA ALA A 36 -6.05 -5.22 -10.06
C ALA A 36 -6.42 -3.89 -10.72
N VAL A 37 -5.69 -2.82 -10.42
CA VAL A 37 -5.87 -1.50 -11.03
C VAL A 37 -5.68 -1.56 -12.54
N ALA A 38 -4.57 -2.16 -13.03
CA ALA A 38 -4.31 -2.27 -14.46
C ALA A 38 -5.34 -3.13 -15.21
N ARG A 39 -6.06 -4.04 -14.52
CA ARG A 39 -7.16 -4.82 -15.11
C ARG A 39 -8.49 -4.09 -15.09
N ALA A 40 -8.79 -3.41 -13.99
CA ALA A 40 -10.04 -2.69 -13.82
C ALA A 40 -10.10 -1.41 -14.68
N HIS A 41 -8.94 -0.80 -14.91
CA HIS A 41 -8.78 0.45 -15.66
C HIS A 41 -7.86 0.22 -16.86
N PRO A 42 -8.38 -0.23 -18.02
CA PRO A 42 -7.58 -0.57 -19.20
C PRO A 42 -6.80 0.61 -19.79
N GLU A 43 -7.25 1.83 -19.54
CA GLU A 43 -6.60 3.08 -19.95
C GLU A 43 -5.39 3.45 -19.08
N ALA A 44 -5.27 2.88 -17.87
CA ALA A 44 -4.23 3.25 -16.93
C ALA A 44 -2.87 2.62 -17.28
N LEU A 45 -1.81 3.43 -17.25
CA LEU A 45 -0.45 2.97 -17.08
C LEU A 45 -0.11 2.93 -15.57
N VAL A 46 0.56 1.90 -15.11
CA VAL A 46 0.90 1.72 -13.70
C VAL A 46 2.42 1.65 -13.55
N VAL A 47 2.97 2.44 -12.64
CA VAL A 47 4.35 2.31 -12.16
C VAL A 47 4.30 1.68 -10.78
N ALA A 48 4.79 0.45 -10.66
CA ALA A 48 4.81 -0.33 -9.42
C ALA A 48 6.22 -0.33 -8.83
N ALA A 49 6.42 0.46 -7.78
CA ALA A 49 7.70 0.59 -7.09
C ALA A 49 7.76 -0.32 -5.86
N GLU A 50 8.75 -1.22 -5.79
CA GLU A 50 8.94 -2.14 -4.68
C GLU A 50 10.43 -2.25 -4.31
N PRO A 51 10.85 -1.89 -3.09
CA PRO A 51 12.24 -1.94 -2.68
C PRO A 51 12.77 -3.38 -2.49
N SER A 52 11.93 -4.30 -2.01
CA SER A 52 12.33 -5.68 -1.75
C SER A 52 12.54 -6.47 -3.04
N GLU A 53 13.77 -6.89 -3.31
CA GLU A 53 14.09 -7.68 -4.49
C GLU A 53 13.28 -8.96 -4.61
N PRO A 54 13.10 -9.79 -3.55
CA PRO A 54 12.25 -10.98 -3.63
C PRO A 54 10.79 -10.68 -3.96
N LEU A 55 10.19 -9.64 -3.36
CA LEU A 55 8.82 -9.25 -3.66
C LEU A 55 8.69 -8.71 -5.08
N ARG A 56 9.66 -7.91 -5.53
CA ARG A 56 9.72 -7.38 -6.88
C ARG A 56 9.88 -8.48 -7.94
N ALA A 57 10.64 -9.55 -7.66
CA ALA A 57 10.73 -10.70 -8.54
C ALA A 57 9.37 -11.40 -8.72
N VAL A 58 8.61 -11.60 -7.62
CA VAL A 58 7.26 -12.15 -7.68
C VAL A 58 6.31 -11.21 -8.43
N LEU A 59 6.37 -9.90 -8.17
CA LEU A 59 5.61 -8.88 -8.90
C LEU A 59 5.87 -8.99 -10.40
N THR A 60 7.15 -8.99 -10.81
CA THR A 60 7.55 -9.07 -12.22
C THR A 60 7.01 -10.35 -12.87
N ALA A 61 7.18 -11.52 -12.24
CA ALA A 61 6.66 -12.77 -12.75
C ALA A 61 5.13 -12.71 -12.96
N ARG A 62 4.40 -12.16 -11.99
CA ARG A 62 2.94 -12.02 -12.08
C ARG A 62 2.47 -11.06 -13.16
N ILE A 63 3.26 -10.02 -13.49
CA ILE A 63 2.96 -9.13 -14.61
C ILE A 63 3.20 -9.85 -15.94
N LEU A 64 4.31 -10.56 -16.07
CA LEU A 64 4.65 -11.31 -17.30
C LEU A 64 3.64 -12.43 -17.59
N ASP A 65 3.11 -13.09 -16.56
CA ASP A 65 2.10 -14.15 -16.69
C ASP A 65 0.68 -13.62 -17.00
N ALA A 66 0.48 -12.30 -17.00
CA ALA A 66 -0.81 -11.69 -17.21
C ALA A 66 -0.91 -11.01 -18.58
N PRO A 67 -1.66 -11.58 -19.56
CA PRO A 67 -1.78 -11.01 -20.88
C PRO A 67 -2.17 -9.53 -20.86
N GLY A 68 -1.45 -8.70 -21.63
CA GLY A 68 -1.70 -7.26 -21.77
C GLY A 68 -1.27 -6.38 -20.59
N LEU A 69 -0.80 -6.93 -19.48
CA LEU A 69 -0.28 -6.12 -18.38
C LEU A 69 1.18 -5.71 -18.56
N GLN A 70 1.98 -6.53 -19.22
CA GLN A 70 3.40 -6.24 -19.48
C GLN A 70 3.63 -4.94 -20.28
N GLU A 71 2.65 -4.50 -21.06
CA GLU A 71 2.71 -3.26 -21.84
C GLU A 71 2.28 -2.02 -21.03
N ARG A 72 1.63 -2.23 -19.88
CA ARG A 72 1.00 -1.17 -19.09
C ARG A 72 1.48 -1.08 -17.65
N VAL A 73 2.23 -2.07 -17.17
CA VAL A 73 2.78 -2.05 -15.80
C VAL A 73 4.30 -2.04 -15.86
N THR A 74 4.89 -0.95 -15.43
CA THR A 74 6.34 -0.81 -15.26
C THR A 74 6.71 -1.14 -13.81
N VAL A 75 7.62 -2.09 -13.62
CA VAL A 75 8.13 -2.46 -12.30
C VAL A 75 9.47 -1.77 -12.06
N THR A 76 9.58 -1.05 -10.93
CA THR A 76 10.81 -0.33 -10.56
C THR A 76 11.30 -0.71 -9.18
N ALA A 77 12.61 -0.57 -8.95
CA ALA A 77 13.19 -0.61 -7.61
C ALA A 77 13.10 0.81 -7.02
N GLY A 78 12.61 0.93 -5.78
CA GLY A 78 12.56 2.24 -5.13
C GLY A 78 11.89 2.17 -3.77
N SER A 79 12.39 2.96 -2.84
CA SER A 79 11.86 3.07 -1.47
C SER A 79 11.43 4.50 -1.20
N ALA A 80 10.23 4.67 -0.64
CA ALA A 80 9.81 5.97 -0.12
C ALA A 80 10.75 6.44 1.02
N PRO A 81 11.01 7.74 1.15
CA PRO A 81 10.51 8.83 0.32
C PRO A 81 11.31 9.09 -0.97
N ASP A 82 12.48 8.45 -1.15
CA ASP A 82 13.50 8.85 -2.10
C ASP A 82 13.43 8.16 -3.48
N LEU A 83 12.40 7.32 -3.71
CA LEU A 83 12.18 6.66 -5.00
C LEU A 83 12.04 7.67 -6.15
N GLU A 84 12.34 7.24 -7.37
CA GLU A 84 12.10 8.03 -8.58
C GLU A 84 10.58 8.11 -8.84
N LEU A 85 10.07 9.33 -9.04
CA LEU A 85 8.67 9.59 -9.33
C LEU A 85 8.50 10.00 -10.81
N PRO A 86 7.40 9.58 -11.46
CA PRO A 86 7.02 10.14 -12.76
C PRO A 86 6.83 11.67 -12.68
N ASP A 87 7.07 12.38 -13.78
CA ASP A 87 6.90 13.85 -13.84
C ASP A 87 5.46 14.28 -13.56
N ARG A 88 4.48 13.45 -13.93
CA ARG A 88 3.05 13.66 -13.68
C ARG A 88 2.44 12.36 -13.19
N ILE A 89 1.48 12.45 -12.28
CA ILE A 89 0.85 11.31 -11.64
C ILE A 89 -0.66 11.53 -11.61
N SER A 90 -1.45 10.57 -12.07
CA SER A 90 -2.92 10.60 -11.98
C SER A 90 -3.44 10.14 -10.63
N ALA A 91 -2.80 9.13 -10.04
CA ALA A 91 -3.10 8.64 -8.70
C ALA A 91 -1.86 8.02 -8.04
N VAL A 92 -1.79 8.09 -6.72
CA VAL A 92 -0.76 7.41 -5.91
C VAL A 92 -1.45 6.40 -4.99
N LEU A 93 -0.86 5.21 -4.86
CA LEU A 93 -1.32 4.15 -3.96
C LEU A 93 -0.26 3.94 -2.88
N LEU A 94 -0.65 4.02 -1.62
CA LEU A 94 0.19 3.89 -0.43
C LEU A 94 -0.47 2.92 0.56
N CYS A 95 -0.50 1.63 0.20
CA CYS A 95 -1.15 0.60 1.00
C CYS A 95 -0.15 -0.13 1.88
N GLY A 96 -0.23 0.08 3.20
CA GLY A 96 0.68 -0.52 4.18
C GLY A 96 2.12 0.02 4.11
N VAL A 97 2.31 1.29 3.73
CA VAL A 97 3.63 1.91 3.52
C VAL A 97 3.96 2.98 4.55
N LEU A 98 3.01 3.88 4.83
CA LEU A 98 3.30 5.13 5.54
C LEU A 98 3.74 4.95 6.98
N GLY A 99 3.37 3.85 7.63
CA GLY A 99 3.84 3.52 8.97
C GLY A 99 5.30 3.05 9.05
N HIS A 100 5.94 2.75 7.92
CA HIS A 100 7.39 2.52 7.86
C HIS A 100 8.20 3.82 7.83
N LEU A 101 7.55 4.95 7.62
CA LEU A 101 8.17 6.27 7.49
C LEU A 101 7.96 7.08 8.78
N ASP A 102 8.98 7.77 9.22
CA ASP A 102 8.83 8.82 10.23
C ASP A 102 8.13 10.06 9.63
N ALA A 103 7.68 10.98 10.51
CA ALA A 103 6.97 12.19 10.09
C ALA A 103 7.78 13.06 9.10
N GLY A 104 9.10 13.16 9.27
CA GLY A 104 9.98 13.92 8.35
C GLY A 104 10.09 13.26 6.98
N GLN A 105 10.15 11.93 6.94
CA GLN A 105 10.14 11.17 5.70
C GLN A 105 8.78 11.30 4.98
N ARG A 106 7.66 11.22 5.72
CA ARG A 106 6.34 11.46 5.15
C ARG A 106 6.19 12.87 4.60
N ALA A 107 6.65 13.89 5.32
CA ALA A 107 6.60 15.27 4.83
C ALA A 107 7.32 15.43 3.48
N ARG A 108 8.54 14.89 3.34
CA ARG A 108 9.26 14.89 2.05
C ARG A 108 8.52 14.15 0.95
N LEU A 109 7.89 13.02 1.28
CA LEU A 109 7.11 12.27 0.31
C LEU A 109 5.89 13.06 -0.17
N TRP A 110 5.16 13.72 0.75
CA TRP A 110 4.00 14.56 0.43
C TRP A 110 4.37 15.75 -0.48
N GLU A 111 5.47 16.44 -0.19
CA GLU A 111 5.98 17.53 -1.04
C GLU A 111 6.24 17.04 -2.48
N ARG A 112 6.94 15.92 -2.63
CA ARG A 112 7.28 15.34 -3.93
C ARG A 112 6.05 14.85 -4.70
N ILE A 113 5.05 14.30 -4.01
CA ILE A 113 3.77 13.90 -4.60
C ILE A 113 2.99 15.15 -5.04
N ALA A 114 2.88 16.16 -4.20
CA ALA A 114 2.12 17.39 -4.49
C ALA A 114 2.62 18.11 -5.73
N GLU A 115 3.94 18.12 -5.98
CA GLU A 115 4.53 18.72 -7.18
C GLU A 115 4.12 18.02 -8.50
N ARG A 116 3.73 16.75 -8.45
CA ARG A 116 3.53 15.88 -9.62
C ARG A 116 2.11 15.38 -9.79
N LEU A 117 1.33 15.39 -8.70
CA LEU A 117 -0.06 14.95 -8.73
C LEU A 117 -0.89 15.91 -9.59
N LEU A 118 -1.68 15.35 -10.49
CA LEU A 118 -2.58 16.15 -11.33
C LEU A 118 -3.63 16.87 -10.45
N PRO A 119 -4.18 18.01 -10.90
CA PRO A 119 -5.17 18.78 -10.12
C PRO A 119 -6.41 17.97 -9.71
N ARG A 120 -6.78 16.96 -10.48
CA ARG A 120 -7.87 16.00 -10.19
C ARG A 120 -7.37 14.62 -9.79
N GLY A 121 -6.08 14.52 -9.48
CA GLY A 121 -5.46 13.29 -8.99
C GLY A 121 -5.85 13.04 -7.54
N LEU A 122 -5.58 11.83 -7.07
CA LEU A 122 -5.86 11.44 -5.69
C LEU A 122 -4.77 10.52 -5.14
N VAL A 123 -4.67 10.42 -3.81
CA VAL A 123 -3.77 9.49 -3.15
C VAL A 123 -4.61 8.50 -2.34
N VAL A 124 -4.56 7.23 -2.69
CA VAL A 124 -5.19 6.17 -1.90
C VAL A 124 -4.25 5.72 -0.80
N VAL A 125 -4.74 5.72 0.42
CA VAL A 125 -3.97 5.37 1.63
C VAL A 125 -4.67 4.26 2.39
N GLU A 126 -3.95 3.20 2.72
CA GLU A 126 -4.36 2.17 3.68
C GLU A 126 -3.41 2.18 4.88
N THR A 127 -3.96 2.13 6.10
CA THR A 127 -3.21 2.02 7.35
C THR A 127 -3.55 0.71 8.07
N MET A 128 -2.74 0.32 9.04
CA MET A 128 -3.01 -0.91 9.82
C MET A 128 -4.13 -0.76 10.85
N GLY A 129 -4.62 0.47 11.09
CA GLY A 129 -5.66 0.73 12.09
C GLY A 129 -5.22 0.42 13.53
N LEU A 130 -3.93 0.47 13.79
CA LEU A 130 -3.38 0.34 15.14
C LEU A 130 -3.17 1.73 15.72
N GLU A 131 -3.51 1.88 17.01
CA GLU A 131 -3.31 3.13 17.75
C GLU A 131 -1.96 3.14 18.47
N PRO A 132 -1.40 4.32 18.81
CA PRO A 132 -0.22 4.42 19.67
C PRO A 132 -0.47 3.67 20.98
N GLY A 133 0.51 2.84 21.40
CA GLY A 133 0.38 2.03 22.61
C GLY A 133 -0.43 0.74 22.42
N ALA A 134 -0.92 0.44 21.22
CA ALA A 134 -1.64 -0.80 20.95
C ALA A 134 -0.79 -2.04 21.28
N ARG A 135 -1.44 -3.05 21.83
CA ARG A 135 -0.85 -4.36 22.04
C ARG A 135 -1.71 -5.42 21.40
N VAL A 136 -1.13 -6.13 20.44
CA VAL A 136 -1.77 -7.28 19.80
C VAL A 136 -1.00 -8.53 20.21
N PRO A 137 -1.60 -9.44 21.00
CA PRO A 137 -0.95 -10.69 21.37
C PRO A 137 -0.68 -11.52 20.10
N GLU A 138 0.35 -12.39 20.17
CA GLU A 138 0.66 -13.26 19.02
C GLU A 138 -0.59 -14.03 18.60
N SER A 139 -1.00 -13.80 17.37
CA SER A 139 -2.24 -14.34 16.80
C SER A 139 -1.99 -14.89 15.41
N ARG A 140 -2.60 -16.05 15.11
CA ARG A 140 -2.52 -16.63 13.77
C ARG A 140 -3.49 -15.90 12.83
N LEU A 141 -2.94 -15.21 11.85
CA LEU A 141 -3.71 -14.46 10.85
C LEU A 141 -4.18 -15.33 9.69
N ALA A 142 -3.39 -16.34 9.32
CA ALA A 142 -3.74 -17.23 8.21
C ALA A 142 -3.19 -18.63 8.44
N ARG A 143 -3.88 -19.62 7.84
CA ARG A 143 -3.44 -20.99 7.68
C ARG A 143 -3.86 -21.47 6.30
N THR A 144 -2.93 -22.03 5.55
CA THR A 144 -3.17 -22.53 4.20
C THR A 144 -2.30 -23.75 3.92
N ARG A 145 -2.45 -24.34 2.73
CA ARG A 145 -1.55 -25.41 2.24
C ARG A 145 -0.88 -24.95 0.96
N VAL A 146 0.39 -25.28 0.84
CA VAL A 146 1.18 -25.08 -0.39
C VAL A 146 1.79 -26.45 -0.74
N GLY A 147 1.25 -27.11 -1.76
CA GLY A 147 1.51 -28.51 -1.99
C GLY A 147 1.03 -29.34 -0.80
N ASP A 148 1.92 -30.15 -0.23
CA ASP A 148 1.64 -30.97 0.95
C ASP A 148 1.96 -30.25 2.28
N ASP A 149 2.64 -29.12 2.22
CA ASP A 149 3.03 -28.36 3.41
C ASP A 149 1.88 -27.52 3.96
N GLU A 150 1.73 -27.55 5.28
CA GLU A 150 0.88 -26.61 6.00
C GLU A 150 1.68 -25.33 6.26
N VAL A 151 1.11 -24.18 5.88
CA VAL A 151 1.73 -22.85 6.09
C VAL A 151 0.84 -22.00 6.97
N GLU A 152 1.42 -21.43 8.02
CA GLU A 152 0.77 -20.51 8.93
C GLU A 152 1.49 -19.17 8.95
N TRP A 153 0.70 -18.09 9.08
CA TRP A 153 1.20 -16.74 9.28
C TRP A 153 0.71 -16.20 10.62
N TRP A 154 1.64 -15.73 11.43
CA TRP A 154 1.40 -15.18 12.76
C TRP A 154 1.85 -13.74 12.82
N PHE A 155 1.16 -12.95 13.65
CA PHE A 155 1.42 -11.53 13.84
C PHE A 155 1.33 -11.17 15.32
N ARG A 156 2.18 -10.23 15.74
CA ARG A 156 2.19 -9.61 17.06
C ARG A 156 2.56 -8.14 16.93
N ALA A 157 1.97 -7.28 17.81
CA ALA A 157 2.37 -5.89 17.97
C ALA A 157 2.57 -5.59 19.46
N ASP A 158 3.66 -4.94 19.80
CA ASP A 158 3.95 -4.43 21.15
C ASP A 158 4.23 -2.93 21.08
N PRO A 159 3.84 -2.15 22.14
CA PRO A 159 4.23 -0.76 22.24
C PRO A 159 5.75 -0.60 22.30
N ALA A 160 6.26 0.42 21.59
CA ALA A 160 7.66 0.82 21.60
C ALA A 160 7.82 2.29 22.02
N PRO A 161 9.04 2.74 22.38
CA PRO A 161 9.30 4.13 22.71
C PRO A 161 8.90 5.10 21.58
N GLY A 162 8.52 6.33 21.96
CA GLY A 162 8.17 7.38 21.01
C GLY A 162 6.80 7.21 20.36
N GLY A 163 5.92 6.37 20.89
CA GLY A 163 4.59 6.10 20.34
C GLY A 163 4.59 5.09 19.19
N LEU A 164 5.75 4.55 18.85
CA LEU A 164 5.89 3.51 17.82
C LEU A 164 5.36 2.15 18.30
N LEU A 165 5.25 1.22 17.38
CA LEU A 165 4.94 -0.19 17.64
C LEU A 165 6.07 -1.07 17.09
N ASP A 166 6.48 -2.08 17.87
CA ASP A 166 7.30 -3.19 17.39
C ASP A 166 6.39 -4.27 16.83
N LEU A 167 6.41 -4.41 15.51
CA LEU A 167 5.65 -5.42 14.81
C LEU A 167 6.53 -6.63 14.54
N ARG A 168 5.96 -7.82 14.75
CA ARG A 168 6.64 -9.09 14.49
C ARG A 168 5.73 -10.01 13.70
N THR A 169 6.28 -10.60 12.66
CA THR A 169 5.61 -11.62 11.88
C THR A 169 6.41 -12.92 11.92
N ARG A 170 5.71 -14.02 11.89
CA ARG A 170 6.29 -15.36 11.84
C ARG A 170 5.54 -16.20 10.83
N TRP A 171 6.28 -16.75 9.90
CA TRP A 171 5.81 -17.74 8.95
C TRP A 171 6.32 -19.10 9.36
N ARG A 172 5.43 -20.07 9.51
CA ARG A 172 5.78 -21.44 9.83
C ARG A 172 5.27 -22.37 8.73
N SER A 173 6.13 -23.18 8.14
CA SER A 173 5.74 -24.29 7.28
C SER A 173 6.03 -25.61 7.96
N ARG A 174 5.11 -26.56 7.80
CA ARG A 174 5.22 -27.93 8.31
C ARG A 174 5.02 -28.93 7.18
N GLU A 175 6.04 -29.76 6.94
CA GLU A 175 6.00 -30.88 5.98
C GLU A 175 5.20 -32.06 6.56
N PRO A 176 4.63 -32.96 5.73
CA PRO A 176 3.92 -34.17 6.19
C PRO A 176 4.75 -35.06 7.11
N GLY A 177 6.08 -35.09 6.95
CA GLY A 177 7.03 -35.81 7.80
C GLY A 177 7.32 -35.14 9.14
N GLY A 178 6.66 -34.00 9.46
CA GLY A 178 6.80 -33.29 10.73
C GLY A 178 7.98 -32.32 10.78
N ARG A 179 8.76 -32.15 9.71
CA ARG A 179 9.80 -31.13 9.63
C ARG A 179 9.17 -29.75 9.62
N GLU A 180 9.65 -28.86 10.47
CA GLU A 180 9.19 -27.48 10.53
C GLU A 180 10.29 -26.51 10.09
N ARG A 181 9.86 -25.41 9.47
CA ARG A 181 10.70 -24.26 9.16
C ARG A 181 9.97 -22.99 9.61
N GLU A 182 10.71 -22.08 10.20
CA GLU A 182 10.18 -20.75 10.57
C GLU A 182 11.01 -19.64 9.95
N VAL A 183 10.32 -18.60 9.54
CA VAL A 183 10.90 -17.33 9.11
C VAL A 183 10.28 -16.24 9.97
N HIS A 184 11.12 -15.38 10.52
CA HIS A 184 10.72 -14.27 11.38
C HIS A 184 11.09 -12.95 10.71
N ASP A 185 10.23 -11.97 10.85
CA ASP A 185 10.51 -10.58 10.49
C ASP A 185 10.06 -9.67 11.62
N ALA A 186 10.80 -8.56 11.82
CA ALA A 186 10.52 -7.58 12.85
C ALA A 186 10.86 -6.18 12.35
N TYR A 187 9.94 -5.24 12.56
CA TYR A 187 10.13 -3.85 12.15
C TYR A 187 9.36 -2.90 13.06
N SER A 188 9.82 -1.66 13.09
CA SER A 188 9.13 -0.56 13.77
C SER A 188 8.05 0.00 12.87
N TRP A 189 6.93 0.41 13.47
CA TRP A 189 5.79 0.95 12.78
C TRP A 189 5.29 2.21 13.46
N ASP A 190 5.10 3.29 12.71
CA ASP A 190 4.40 4.48 13.18
C ASP A 190 2.88 4.29 12.97
N PRO A 191 2.07 4.20 14.04
CA PRO A 191 0.63 3.93 13.94
C PRO A 191 -0.18 5.16 13.55
N VAL A 192 0.21 5.82 12.45
CA VAL A 192 -0.44 7.02 11.92
C VAL A 192 -1.81 6.71 11.33
N GLY A 193 -2.82 7.53 11.64
CA GLY A 193 -4.19 7.38 11.16
C GLY A 193 -4.48 8.18 9.88
N LEU A 194 -5.61 7.87 9.21
CA LEU A 194 -5.98 8.52 7.94
C LEU A 194 -6.18 10.03 8.08
N GLU A 195 -6.78 10.49 9.19
CA GLU A 195 -7.00 11.92 9.45
C GLU A 195 -5.68 12.70 9.62
N GLU A 196 -4.73 12.07 10.28
CA GLU A 196 -3.40 12.64 10.46
C GLU A 196 -2.67 12.72 9.12
N LEU A 197 -2.70 11.66 8.33
CA LEU A 197 -2.11 11.63 7.00
C LEU A 197 -2.74 12.68 6.06
N ALA A 198 -4.06 12.87 6.11
CA ALA A 198 -4.75 13.90 5.35
C ALA A 198 -4.28 15.32 5.76
N ARG A 199 -4.06 15.53 7.08
CA ARG A 199 -3.54 16.78 7.63
C ARG A 199 -2.09 17.03 7.21
N GLU A 200 -1.23 16.02 7.30
CA GLU A 200 0.17 16.08 6.85
C GLU A 200 0.27 16.40 5.35
N ALA A 201 -0.57 15.75 4.53
CA ALA A 201 -0.61 15.97 3.09
C ALA A 201 -1.28 17.31 2.68
N GLY A 202 -1.95 18.00 3.59
CA GLY A 202 -2.75 19.19 3.26
C GLY A 202 -3.94 18.92 2.35
N MET A 203 -4.46 17.68 2.35
CA MET A 203 -5.55 17.20 1.48
C MET A 203 -6.82 16.89 2.27
N ASP A 204 -7.94 16.75 1.56
CA ASP A 204 -9.20 16.33 2.16
C ASP A 204 -9.34 14.81 2.09
N LEU A 205 -9.85 14.21 3.18
CA LEU A 205 -10.06 12.76 3.30
C LEU A 205 -11.45 12.37 2.78
N VAL A 206 -11.48 11.50 1.79
CA VAL A 206 -12.69 10.83 1.29
C VAL A 206 -12.65 9.36 1.72
N ARG A 207 -13.66 8.91 2.47
CA ARG A 207 -13.77 7.52 2.93
C ARG A 207 -14.76 6.75 2.08
N LEU A 208 -14.46 5.49 1.82
CA LEU A 208 -15.47 4.57 1.30
C LEU A 208 -16.51 4.26 2.39
N PRO A 209 -17.79 4.07 2.03
CA PRO A 209 -18.79 3.54 2.97
C PRO A 209 -18.32 2.21 3.59
N ALA A 210 -18.65 1.99 4.86
CA ALA A 210 -18.23 0.81 5.64
C ALA A 210 -18.59 -0.55 4.98
N ALA A 211 -19.58 -0.58 4.10
CA ALA A 211 -19.98 -1.77 3.32
C ALA A 211 -19.02 -2.12 2.16
N ALA A 212 -17.97 -1.33 1.91
CA ALA A 212 -17.06 -1.53 0.78
C ALA A 212 -16.05 -2.68 0.95
N GLY A 213 -16.03 -3.38 2.09
CA GLY A 213 -15.28 -4.62 2.28
C GLY A 213 -13.79 -4.47 2.56
N ALA A 214 -13.26 -3.27 2.78
CA ALA A 214 -11.90 -3.10 3.28
C ALA A 214 -11.83 -3.60 4.73
N SER A 215 -10.85 -4.44 5.04
CA SER A 215 -10.64 -4.98 6.39
C SER A 215 -9.74 -4.07 7.26
N LEU A 216 -9.04 -3.13 6.64
CA LEU A 216 -8.20 -2.10 7.27
C LEU A 216 -8.70 -0.71 6.88
N PRO A 217 -8.35 0.34 7.68
CA PRO A 217 -8.70 1.72 7.33
C PRO A 217 -8.12 2.10 5.97
N LEU A 218 -9.01 2.47 5.05
CA LEU A 218 -8.69 2.85 3.67
C LEU A 218 -9.44 4.12 3.31
N GLY A 219 -8.79 5.06 2.63
CA GLY A 219 -9.39 6.29 2.14
C GLY A 219 -8.62 6.89 0.97
N ALA A 220 -9.24 7.85 0.31
CA ALA A 220 -8.57 8.69 -0.69
C ALA A 220 -8.32 10.08 -0.12
N LEU A 221 -7.13 10.60 -0.34
CA LEU A 221 -6.79 11.99 -0.11
C LEU A 221 -6.90 12.73 -1.43
N VAL A 222 -7.67 13.82 -1.45
CA VAL A 222 -7.90 14.64 -2.65
C VAL A 222 -7.37 16.06 -2.42
N PRO A 223 -6.77 16.70 -3.43
CA PRO A 223 -6.35 18.08 -3.33
C PRO A 223 -7.53 18.97 -2.94
N ARG A 224 -7.30 19.91 -2.04
CA ARG A 224 -8.30 20.94 -1.71
C ARG A 224 -8.57 21.80 -2.93
N PRO A 225 -9.83 22.19 -3.16
CA PRO A 225 -10.11 23.19 -4.18
C PRO A 225 -9.26 24.45 -3.91
N ALA A 226 -8.66 25.01 -4.96
CA ALA A 226 -8.01 26.31 -4.83
C ALA A 226 -9.06 27.32 -4.36
N ASP A 227 -8.70 28.16 -3.38
CA ASP A 227 -9.56 29.29 -2.99
C ASP A 227 -9.86 30.11 -4.25
N PRO A 228 -11.13 30.54 -4.46
CA PRO A 228 -11.44 31.42 -5.56
C PRO A 228 -10.58 32.68 -5.41
N PRO A 229 -10.05 33.25 -6.52
CA PRO A 229 -9.24 34.45 -6.46
C PRO A 229 -10.04 35.54 -5.71
N ALA A 230 -9.41 36.11 -4.71
CA ALA A 230 -9.98 37.24 -3.97
C ALA A 230 -10.34 38.33 -4.98
N GLY A 231 -11.66 38.57 -5.17
CA GLY A 231 -12.23 39.54 -6.09
C GLY A 231 -12.00 40.99 -5.68
#